data_1aeb83e28c004ab585ac962ddfb5c343
#
_entry.id   1aeb83e28c004ab585ac962ddfb5c343
#
_cell.length_a   1.000
_cell.length_b   1.000
_cell.length_c   1.000
_cell.angle_alpha   90.00
_cell.angle_beta   90.00
_cell.angle_gamma   90.00
#
_symmetry.space_group_name_H-M   'P 1'
#
loop_
_entity.id
_entity.type
_entity.pdbx_description
1 polymer ?
#
loop_
_entity_poly.entity_id
_entity_poly.type
_entity_poly.pdbx_seq_one_letter_code
_entity_poly.pdbx_strand_id
1 'polypeptide(L)'
;MTLLEQYIDCMQKGDCVALADLFTDHGVIHDSSTIKAGMDTLHLEGKMAIEMMFHHKFGFNGGPFPISGIRYFDERIVWYFITYNGKVVPVMATLSEMEDGKIKRLNIYPL
;
A
#
# COMPACT_ATOMS: atom_id res chain seq x y z
N MET A 1 -3.40 13.42 -10.27
CA MET A 1 -2.91 12.75 -9.06
C MET A 1 -1.64 11.96 -9.38
N THR A 2 -0.64 12.02 -8.51
CA THR A 2 0.55 11.16 -8.62
C THR A 2 0.16 9.70 -8.35
N LEU A 3 1.06 8.76 -8.66
CA LEU A 3 0.83 7.35 -8.36
C LEU A 3 0.66 7.10 -6.85
N LEU A 4 1.46 7.77 -6.00
CA LEU A 4 1.31 7.61 -4.56
C LEU A 4 0.00 8.20 -4.04
N GLU A 5 -0.44 9.32 -4.59
CA GLU A 5 -1.75 9.88 -4.24
C GLU A 5 -2.87 8.92 -4.62
N GLN A 6 -2.79 8.32 -5.81
CA GLN A 6 -3.77 7.32 -6.24
C GLN A 6 -3.72 6.07 -5.35
N TYR A 7 -2.52 5.63 -4.96
CA TYR A 7 -2.33 4.50 -4.05
C TYR A 7 -3.04 4.74 -2.71
N ILE A 8 -2.78 5.90 -2.09
CA ILE A 8 -3.40 6.26 -0.81
C ILE A 8 -4.93 6.36 -0.96
N ASP A 9 -5.41 6.96 -2.05
CA ASP A 9 -6.84 7.07 -2.32
C ASP A 9 -7.51 5.69 -2.42
N CYS A 10 -6.90 4.76 -3.15
CA CYS A 10 -7.41 3.39 -3.26
C CYS A 10 -7.43 2.68 -1.91
N MET A 11 -6.37 2.87 -1.11
CA MET A 11 -6.29 2.29 0.23
C MET A 11 -7.39 2.83 1.13
N GLN A 12 -7.64 4.13 1.09
CA GLN A 12 -8.68 4.77 1.90
C GLN A 12 -10.09 4.35 1.49
N LYS A 13 -10.29 4.03 0.21
CA LYS A 13 -11.58 3.56 -0.30
C LYS A 13 -11.77 2.05 -0.17
N GLY A 14 -10.69 1.31 0.06
CA GLY A 14 -10.74 -0.15 0.05
C GLY A 14 -10.99 -0.74 -1.33
N ASP A 15 -10.54 -0.05 -2.37
CA ASP A 15 -10.75 -0.46 -3.76
C ASP A 15 -9.55 -1.28 -4.26
N CYS A 16 -9.63 -2.59 -4.06
CA CYS A 16 -8.54 -3.51 -4.42
C CYS A 16 -8.31 -3.60 -5.93
N VAL A 17 -9.34 -3.44 -6.74
CA VAL A 17 -9.24 -3.49 -8.20
C VAL A 17 -8.47 -2.25 -8.70
N ALA A 18 -8.89 -1.06 -8.29
CA ALA A 18 -8.21 0.17 -8.67
C ALA A 18 -6.77 0.20 -8.13
N LEU A 19 -6.55 -0.32 -6.91
CA LEU A 19 -5.22 -0.42 -6.32
C LEU A 19 -4.30 -1.27 -7.20
N ALA A 20 -4.76 -2.46 -7.58
CA ALA A 20 -3.98 -3.38 -8.41
C ALA A 20 -3.70 -2.78 -9.80
N ASP A 21 -4.65 -2.01 -10.34
CA ASP A 21 -4.50 -1.37 -11.65
C ASP A 21 -3.39 -0.30 -11.69
N LEU A 22 -2.90 0.16 -10.55
CA LEU A 22 -1.76 1.07 -10.48
C LEU A 22 -0.42 0.36 -10.78
N PHE A 23 -0.39 -0.96 -10.74
CA PHE A 23 0.82 -1.76 -10.86
C PHE A 23 0.98 -2.35 -12.26
N THR A 24 2.24 -2.61 -12.64
CA THR A 24 2.52 -3.43 -13.82
C THR A 24 2.08 -4.87 -13.56
N ASP A 25 2.00 -5.69 -14.61
CA ASP A 25 1.56 -7.09 -14.49
C ASP A 25 2.41 -7.87 -13.48
N HIS A 26 3.70 -7.55 -13.38
CA HIS A 26 4.65 -8.19 -12.47
C HIS A 26 5.07 -7.26 -11.32
N GLY A 27 4.26 -6.24 -11.04
CA GLY A 27 4.55 -5.28 -9.99
C GLY A 27 4.67 -5.91 -8.60
N VAL A 28 5.46 -5.27 -7.74
CA VAL A 28 5.78 -5.80 -6.41
C VAL A 28 5.37 -4.80 -5.33
N ILE A 29 4.74 -5.30 -4.27
CA ILE A 29 4.60 -4.61 -2.99
C ILE A 29 5.43 -5.37 -1.96
N HIS A 30 6.32 -4.66 -1.29
CA HIS A 30 7.04 -5.18 -0.14
C HIS A 30 6.78 -4.28 1.06
N ASP A 31 6.13 -4.81 2.09
CA ASP A 31 5.71 -4.04 3.26
C ASP A 31 6.23 -4.71 4.54
N SER A 32 7.26 -4.11 5.14
CA SER A 32 7.82 -4.57 6.41
C SER A 32 7.17 -3.88 7.62
N SER A 33 6.30 -2.91 7.41
CA SER A 33 5.63 -2.20 8.50
C SER A 33 4.62 -3.08 9.24
N THR A 34 4.12 -4.12 8.60
CA THR A 34 3.18 -5.07 9.19
C THR A 34 3.72 -5.76 10.43
N ILE A 35 5.05 -5.91 10.54
CA ILE A 35 5.72 -6.46 11.73
C ILE A 35 5.34 -5.67 12.99
N LYS A 36 5.22 -4.35 12.88
CA LYS A 36 4.87 -3.48 14.00
C LYS A 36 3.44 -3.71 14.51
N ALA A 37 2.59 -4.30 13.69
CA ALA A 37 1.23 -4.70 14.06
C ALA A 37 1.13 -6.18 14.47
N GLY A 38 2.25 -6.86 14.62
CA GLY A 38 2.30 -8.28 15.00
C GLY A 38 2.03 -9.24 13.85
N MET A 39 2.15 -8.78 12.61
CA MET A 39 1.98 -9.60 11.41
C MET A 39 3.30 -9.82 10.70
N ASP A 40 3.37 -10.85 9.86
CA ASP A 40 4.56 -11.10 9.04
C ASP A 40 4.73 -10.00 7.98
N THR A 41 5.96 -9.84 7.50
CA THR A 41 6.25 -8.97 6.35
C THR A 41 5.40 -9.41 5.16
N LEU A 42 4.77 -8.45 4.51
CA LEU A 42 3.98 -8.70 3.31
C LEU A 42 4.87 -8.54 2.08
N HIS A 43 4.92 -9.57 1.25
CA HIS A 43 5.62 -9.51 -0.03
C HIS A 43 4.72 -10.10 -1.11
N LEU A 44 4.32 -9.27 -2.07
CA LEU A 44 3.42 -9.68 -3.14
C LEU A 44 4.06 -9.39 -4.49
N GLU A 45 4.08 -10.38 -5.36
CA GLU A 45 4.57 -10.25 -6.72
C GLU A 45 3.43 -10.51 -7.71
N GLY A 46 3.16 -9.53 -8.55
CA GLY A 46 2.15 -9.60 -9.58
C GLY A 46 0.86 -8.88 -9.23
N LYS A 47 0.29 -8.24 -10.22
CA LYS A 47 -0.94 -7.45 -10.12
C LYS A 47 -2.09 -8.29 -9.56
N MET A 48 -2.23 -9.54 -10.01
CA MET A 48 -3.32 -10.41 -9.57
C MET A 48 -3.16 -10.78 -8.08
N ALA A 49 -1.93 -11.06 -7.65
CA ALA A 49 -1.66 -11.36 -6.24
C ALA A 49 -1.98 -10.15 -5.36
N ILE A 50 -1.66 -8.95 -5.83
CA ILE A 50 -1.96 -7.70 -5.13
C ILE A 50 -3.48 -7.53 -4.98
N GLU A 51 -4.23 -7.69 -6.06
CA GLU A 51 -5.69 -7.56 -6.03
C GLU A 51 -6.32 -8.56 -5.06
N MET A 52 -5.95 -9.82 -5.16
CA MET A 52 -6.51 -10.89 -4.32
C MET A 52 -6.19 -10.70 -2.85
N MET A 53 -4.96 -10.32 -2.54
CA MET A 53 -4.55 -10.11 -1.15
C MET A 53 -5.29 -8.93 -0.52
N PHE A 54 -5.41 -7.81 -1.22
CA PHE A 54 -6.11 -6.65 -0.68
C PHE A 54 -7.61 -6.86 -0.64
N HIS A 55 -8.18 -7.61 -1.57
CA HIS A 55 -9.57 -8.04 -1.46
C HIS A 55 -9.80 -8.79 -0.15
N HIS A 56 -8.91 -9.72 0.15
CA HIS A 56 -8.96 -10.50 1.39
C HIS A 56 -8.78 -9.62 2.64
N LYS A 57 -7.76 -8.75 2.62
CA LYS A 57 -7.45 -7.87 3.77
C LYS A 57 -8.59 -6.90 4.09
N PHE A 58 -9.13 -6.24 3.08
CA PHE A 58 -10.25 -5.32 3.27
C PHE A 58 -11.50 -6.05 3.75
N GLY A 59 -11.78 -7.22 3.20
CA GLY A 59 -12.89 -8.06 3.64
C GLY A 59 -12.76 -8.47 5.11
N PHE A 60 -11.57 -8.92 5.51
CA PHE A 60 -11.30 -9.33 6.89
C PHE A 60 -11.39 -8.17 7.88
N ASN A 61 -10.96 -6.99 7.47
CA ASN A 61 -11.02 -5.79 8.31
C ASN A 61 -12.42 -5.18 8.38
N GLY A 62 -13.35 -5.64 7.57
CA GLY A 62 -14.68 -5.05 7.47
C GLY A 62 -14.69 -3.72 6.73
N GLY A 63 -13.67 -3.44 5.94
CA GLY A 63 -13.50 -2.21 5.19
C GLY A 63 -12.03 -1.80 5.05
N PRO A 64 -11.76 -0.59 4.54
CA PRO A 64 -10.40 -0.09 4.40
C PRO A 64 -9.75 0.14 5.76
N PHE A 65 -8.41 0.09 5.78
CA PHE A 65 -7.65 0.43 6.97
C PHE A 65 -7.64 1.96 7.15
N PRO A 66 -7.89 2.47 8.37
CA PRO A 66 -7.80 3.91 8.61
C PRO A 66 -6.40 4.45 8.31
N ILE A 67 -6.32 5.52 7.54
CA ILE A 67 -5.08 6.22 7.21
C ILE A 67 -5.25 7.68 7.60
N SER A 68 -4.23 8.24 8.26
CA SER A 68 -4.23 9.63 8.71
C SER A 68 -2.82 10.21 8.68
N GLY A 69 -2.71 11.53 8.89
CA GLY A 69 -1.42 12.20 8.98
C GLY A 69 -0.60 12.09 7.70
N ILE A 70 -1.25 12.11 6.55
CA ILE A 70 -0.60 11.90 5.26
C ILE A 70 0.28 13.11 4.93
N ARG A 71 1.54 12.84 4.60
CA ARG A 71 2.50 13.85 4.18
C ARG A 71 3.30 13.37 2.99
N TYR A 72 3.13 14.03 1.86
CA TYR A 72 3.90 13.77 0.63
C TYR A 72 5.17 14.61 0.64
N PHE A 73 6.32 13.96 0.50
CA PHE A 73 7.60 14.67 0.38
C PHE A 73 7.92 15.01 -1.07
N ASP A 74 7.57 14.09 -1.96
CA ASP A 74 7.65 14.26 -3.41
C ASP A 74 6.76 13.20 -4.07
N GLU A 75 6.93 12.97 -5.38
CA GLU A 75 6.14 11.98 -6.11
C GLU A 75 6.48 10.53 -5.74
N ARG A 76 7.57 10.32 -5.02
CA ARG A 76 8.10 8.99 -4.72
C ARG A 76 8.05 8.60 -3.26
N ILE A 77 7.81 9.54 -2.35
CA ILE A 77 7.87 9.29 -0.90
C ILE A 77 6.66 9.91 -0.21
N VAL A 78 5.96 9.11 0.58
CA VAL A 78 4.85 9.57 1.42
C VAL A 78 4.97 8.94 2.81
N TRP A 79 4.72 9.74 3.84
CA TRP A 79 4.58 9.28 5.22
C TRP A 79 3.12 9.33 5.62
N TYR A 80 2.69 8.35 6.41
CA TYR A 80 1.33 8.33 6.94
C TYR A 80 1.24 7.39 8.14
N PHE A 81 0.12 7.48 8.87
CA PHE A 81 -0.24 6.54 9.90
C PHE A 81 -1.30 5.60 9.35
N ILE A 82 -1.14 4.31 9.59
CA ILE A 82 -2.13 3.31 9.22
C ILE A 82 -2.48 2.48 10.45
N THR A 83 -3.75 2.13 10.59
CA THR A 83 -4.23 1.33 11.71
C THR A 83 -4.45 -0.11 11.26
N TYR A 84 -3.71 -1.04 11.88
CA TYR A 84 -3.86 -2.49 11.70
C TYR A 84 -4.19 -3.11 13.05
N ASN A 85 -5.24 -3.93 13.12
CA ASN A 85 -5.60 -4.65 14.36
C ASN A 85 -5.65 -3.73 15.60
N GLY A 86 -6.16 -2.52 15.45
CA GLY A 86 -6.23 -1.55 16.54
C GLY A 86 -4.93 -0.84 16.88
N LYS A 87 -3.84 -1.14 16.16
CA LYS A 87 -2.54 -0.47 16.36
C LYS A 87 -2.31 0.56 15.27
N VAL A 88 -1.90 1.76 15.68
CA VAL A 88 -1.52 2.84 14.77
C VAL A 88 -0.04 2.71 14.48
N VAL A 89 0.31 2.53 13.21
CA VAL A 89 1.69 2.34 12.77
C VAL A 89 2.10 3.48 11.85
N PRO A 90 3.16 4.23 12.21
CA PRO A 90 3.72 5.23 11.29
C PRO A 90 4.56 4.51 10.22
N VAL A 91 4.32 4.87 8.97
CA VAL A 91 4.97 4.20 7.84
C VAL A 91 5.45 5.18 6.79
N MET A 92 6.41 4.72 5.98
CA MET A 92 6.89 5.41 4.80
C MET A 92 6.67 4.48 3.60
N ALA A 93 5.98 4.98 2.58
CA ALA A 93 5.88 4.28 1.31
C ALA A 93 6.80 4.95 0.30
N THR A 94 7.61 4.14 -0.37
CA THR A 94 8.57 4.59 -1.37
C THR A 94 8.27 3.94 -2.71
N LEU A 95 8.03 4.76 -3.73
CA LEU A 95 7.87 4.31 -5.10
C LEU A 95 9.27 4.07 -5.67
N SER A 96 9.75 2.82 -5.55
CA SER A 96 11.14 2.47 -5.89
C SER A 96 11.37 2.36 -7.38
N GLU A 97 10.43 1.76 -8.11
CA GLU A 97 10.54 1.55 -9.55
C GLU A 97 9.20 1.80 -10.23
N MET A 98 9.25 2.43 -11.40
CA MET A 98 8.10 2.68 -12.26
C MET A 98 8.39 2.17 -13.67
N GLU A 99 7.35 1.81 -14.40
CA GLU A 99 7.43 1.39 -15.80
C GLU A 99 6.12 1.74 -16.50
N ASP A 100 6.22 2.45 -17.63
CA ASP A 100 5.05 2.84 -18.43
C ASP A 100 3.95 3.52 -17.64
N GLY A 101 4.31 4.40 -16.71
CA GLY A 101 3.35 5.14 -15.89
C GLY A 101 2.70 4.32 -14.79
N LYS A 102 3.19 3.11 -14.54
CA LYS A 102 2.68 2.20 -13.52
C LYS A 102 3.75 1.90 -12.48
N ILE A 103 3.32 1.38 -11.33
CA ILE A 103 4.22 0.99 -10.24
C ILE A 103 4.82 -0.37 -10.58
N LYS A 104 6.15 -0.43 -10.63
CA LYS A 104 6.87 -1.69 -10.76
C LYS A 104 7.27 -2.23 -9.39
N ARG A 105 7.65 -1.34 -8.46
CA ARG A 105 7.97 -1.73 -7.09
C ARG A 105 7.61 -0.62 -6.09
N LEU A 106 6.82 -1.00 -5.09
CA LEU A 106 6.48 -0.15 -3.96
C LEU A 106 6.99 -0.80 -2.68
N ASN A 107 7.81 -0.08 -1.94
CA ASN A 107 8.32 -0.53 -0.64
C ASN A 107 7.68 0.29 0.47
N ILE A 108 7.22 -0.37 1.53
CA ILE A 108 6.62 0.26 2.69
C ILE A 108 7.41 -0.15 3.92
N TYR A 109 7.86 0.83 4.69
CA TYR A 109 8.70 0.63 5.85
C TYR A 109 8.06 1.23 7.10
N PRO A 110 8.31 0.65 8.29
CA PRO A 110 7.92 1.31 9.55
C PRO A 110 8.84 2.51 9.79
N LEU A 111 8.28 3.56 10.32
CA LEU A 111 9.06 4.72 10.77
C LEU A 111 9.50 4.58 12.21
#